data_7e9c1ba91b49804c6b0b7f1320c53e1b
#
_entry.id   7e9c1ba91b49804c6b0b7f1320c53e1b
#
_cell.length_a   1.000
_cell.length_b   1.000
_cell.length_c   1.000
_cell.angle_alpha   90.00
_cell.angle_beta   90.00
_cell.angle_gamma   90.00
#
_symmetry.space_group_name_H-M   'P 1'
#
loop_
_entity.id
_entity.type
_entity.pdbx_description
1 polymer ?
#
loop_
_entity_poly.entity_id
_entity_poly.type
_entity_poly.pdbx_seq_one_letter_code
_entity_poly.pdbx_strand_id
1 'polypeptide(L)'
;GSAVYFLAKYCAQFGIPVIADGGIGNVGHITKALCLGASAVMMGSMLAGTEEAPGKYYYHDGVRLKKYRGMGSIEAMEHGSSQRYFSSTHATMRVAQGVVGSVVDKGSLRQYLPYLIQGVRHGFQDLGVKSIEDLKEQRADGRLRCEVRSSSAQVEGGIHNLHSYEKRLFWSVCCIVVAQESSLD
;
A
#
# COMPACT_ATOMS: atom_id res chain seq x y z
N GLY A 1 -7.88 -0.12 -6.16
CA GLY A 1 -7.31 -1.11 -7.11
C GLY A 1 -7.69 -0.80 -8.56
N SER A 2 -8.97 -0.60 -8.86
CA SER A 2 -9.45 -0.34 -10.23
C SER A 2 -8.75 0.85 -10.90
N ALA A 3 -8.56 1.96 -10.19
CA ALA A 3 -7.84 3.12 -10.72
C ALA A 3 -6.41 2.76 -11.14
N VAL A 4 -5.68 2.01 -10.30
CA VAL A 4 -4.31 1.55 -10.64
C VAL A 4 -4.34 0.69 -11.89
N TYR A 5 -5.27 -0.25 -11.99
CA TYR A 5 -5.39 -1.15 -13.14
C TYR A 5 -5.64 -0.39 -14.46
N PHE A 6 -6.65 0.48 -14.49
CA PHE A 6 -6.99 1.20 -15.71
C PHE A 6 -5.92 2.20 -16.11
N LEU A 7 -5.36 2.94 -15.16
CA LEU A 7 -4.28 3.88 -15.43
C LEU A 7 -3.01 3.15 -15.89
N ALA A 8 -2.63 2.05 -15.26
CA ALA A 8 -1.47 1.27 -15.66
C ALA A 8 -1.64 0.68 -17.07
N LYS A 9 -2.84 0.18 -17.40
CA LYS A 9 -3.16 -0.32 -18.75
C LYS A 9 -3.07 0.78 -19.82
N TYR A 10 -3.56 1.97 -19.52
CA TYR A 10 -3.49 3.12 -20.42
C TYR A 10 -2.05 3.63 -20.57
N CYS A 11 -1.35 3.87 -19.47
CA CYS A 11 0.01 4.41 -19.48
C CYS A 11 1.04 3.46 -20.12
N ALA A 12 0.79 2.15 -20.04
CA ALA A 12 1.67 1.15 -20.67
C ALA A 12 1.78 1.34 -22.20
N GLN A 13 0.74 1.86 -22.86
CA GLN A 13 0.77 2.14 -24.31
C GLN A 13 1.80 3.21 -24.68
N PHE A 14 2.18 4.04 -23.72
CA PHE A 14 3.14 5.14 -23.88
C PHE A 14 4.48 4.86 -23.19
N GLY A 15 4.67 3.66 -22.63
CA GLY A 15 5.86 3.33 -21.82
C GLY A 15 5.98 4.10 -20.51
N ILE A 16 4.88 4.69 -20.01
CA ILE A 16 4.87 5.52 -18.81
C ILE A 16 4.65 4.63 -17.56
N PRO A 17 5.60 4.64 -16.59
CA PRO A 17 5.42 3.91 -15.34
C PRO A 17 4.37 4.57 -14.43
N VAL A 18 3.64 3.76 -13.68
CA VAL A 18 2.63 4.20 -12.72
C VAL A 18 3.08 3.89 -11.28
N ILE A 19 2.97 4.87 -10.41
CA ILE A 19 3.20 4.72 -8.97
C ILE A 19 1.85 4.66 -8.26
N ALA A 20 1.60 3.56 -7.53
CA ALA A 20 0.39 3.44 -6.71
C ALA A 20 0.62 4.15 -5.37
N ASP A 21 -0.09 5.25 -5.15
CA ASP A 21 -0.02 6.06 -3.92
C ASP A 21 -1.36 6.03 -3.17
N GLY A 22 -1.26 5.92 -1.85
CA GLY A 22 -2.41 5.91 -0.95
C GLY A 22 -2.94 4.51 -0.61
N GLY A 23 -3.26 4.31 0.67
CA GLY A 23 -3.91 3.11 1.17
C GLY A 23 -3.00 1.86 1.28
N ILE A 24 -1.70 1.98 1.05
CA ILE A 24 -0.76 0.86 1.23
C ILE A 24 -0.49 0.68 2.73
N GLY A 25 -1.15 -0.29 3.34
CA GLY A 25 -1.08 -0.56 4.79
C GLY A 25 -0.45 -1.91 5.18
N ASN A 26 -0.20 -2.79 4.22
CA ASN A 26 0.44 -4.08 4.45
C ASN A 26 1.09 -4.62 3.17
N VAL A 27 1.85 -5.71 3.30
CA VAL A 27 2.58 -6.34 2.20
C VAL A 27 1.65 -6.81 1.08
N GLY A 28 0.48 -7.36 1.43
CA GLY A 28 -0.52 -7.80 0.45
C GLY A 28 -1.03 -6.65 -0.43
N HIS A 29 -1.09 -5.42 0.10
CA HIS A 29 -1.42 -4.24 -0.72
C HIS A 29 -0.31 -3.90 -1.71
N ILE A 30 0.97 -4.08 -1.30
CA ILE A 30 2.12 -3.89 -2.21
C ILE A 30 2.03 -4.88 -3.37
N THR A 31 1.92 -6.18 -3.05
CA THR A 31 1.83 -7.25 -4.06
C THR A 31 0.68 -7.01 -5.02
N LYS A 32 -0.52 -6.70 -4.50
CA LYS A 32 -1.70 -6.41 -5.32
C LYS A 32 -1.53 -5.19 -6.22
N ALA A 33 -0.93 -4.10 -5.72
CA ALA A 33 -0.68 -2.93 -6.53
C ALA A 33 0.26 -3.22 -7.71
N LEU A 34 1.31 -4.02 -7.48
CA LEU A 34 2.21 -4.49 -8.53
C LEU A 34 1.48 -5.39 -9.55
N CYS A 35 0.66 -6.33 -9.10
CA CYS A 35 -0.18 -7.18 -9.95
C CYS A 35 -1.14 -6.38 -10.82
N LEU A 36 -1.72 -5.31 -10.26
CA LEU A 36 -2.61 -4.40 -11.00
C LEU A 36 -1.87 -3.51 -12.01
N GLY A 37 -0.54 -3.53 -11.99
CA GLY A 37 0.30 -2.88 -12.99
C GLY A 37 1.07 -1.67 -12.53
N ALA A 38 1.05 -1.36 -11.25
CA ALA A 38 1.95 -0.34 -10.73
C ALA A 38 3.41 -0.77 -10.91
N SER A 39 4.26 0.17 -11.26
CA SER A 39 5.71 -0.03 -11.34
C SER A 39 6.39 0.16 -9.99
N ALA A 40 5.78 0.94 -9.11
CA ALA A 40 6.22 1.18 -7.75
C ALA A 40 5.02 1.50 -6.85
N VAL A 41 5.24 1.45 -5.53
CA VAL A 41 4.24 1.84 -4.54
C VAL A 41 4.77 2.94 -3.63
N MET A 42 3.89 3.87 -3.25
CA MET A 42 4.19 4.91 -2.27
C MET A 42 3.63 4.51 -0.91
N MET A 43 4.49 4.50 0.10
CA MET A 43 4.13 4.10 1.46
C MET A 43 4.34 5.28 2.43
N GLY A 44 3.26 5.83 2.95
CA GLY A 44 3.30 6.89 3.97
C GLY A 44 3.27 6.30 5.39
N SER A 45 2.06 6.05 5.91
CA SER A 45 1.84 5.54 7.28
C SER A 45 2.55 4.22 7.56
N MET A 46 2.75 3.40 6.54
CA MET A 46 3.43 2.11 6.68
C MET A 46 4.89 2.27 7.11
N LEU A 47 5.59 3.31 6.65
CA LEU A 47 6.97 3.61 7.02
C LEU A 47 7.11 4.66 8.14
N ALA A 48 6.03 5.37 8.46
CA ALA A 48 6.07 6.49 9.40
C ALA A 48 6.41 6.10 10.85
N GLY A 49 6.19 4.84 11.24
CA GLY A 49 6.53 4.33 12.57
C GLY A 49 7.99 3.94 12.75
N THR A 50 8.84 4.09 11.73
CA THR A 50 10.24 3.70 11.81
C THR A 50 11.08 4.77 12.54
N GLU A 51 12.23 4.37 13.06
CA GLU A 51 13.14 5.27 13.79
C GLU A 51 13.62 6.43 12.91
N GLU A 52 13.87 6.15 11.64
CA GLU A 52 14.38 7.11 10.68
C GLU A 52 13.33 8.10 10.17
N ALA A 53 12.04 7.78 10.34
CA ALA A 53 10.96 8.70 9.99
C ALA A 53 10.87 9.88 10.97
N PRO A 54 10.45 11.08 10.53
CA PRO A 54 10.25 12.21 11.44
C PRO A 54 9.09 11.95 12.42
N GLY A 55 9.11 12.65 13.54
CA GLY A 55 8.08 12.57 14.58
C GLY A 55 8.64 12.16 15.94
N LYS A 56 7.96 12.59 17.02
CA LYS A 56 8.36 12.26 18.37
C LYS A 56 7.67 11.00 18.84
N TYR A 57 8.40 10.18 19.60
CA TYR A 57 7.84 9.03 20.31
C TYR A 57 7.14 9.45 21.59
N TYR A 58 6.13 8.70 21.97
CA TYR A 58 5.46 8.76 23.25
C TYR A 58 4.81 7.41 23.58
N TYR A 59 4.44 7.20 24.83
CA TYR A 59 3.75 6.00 25.27
C TYR A 59 2.27 6.31 25.54
N HIS A 60 1.41 5.40 25.11
CA HIS A 60 -0.02 5.42 25.40
C HIS A 60 -0.49 3.99 25.60
N ASP A 61 -1.11 3.74 26.75
CA ASP A 61 -1.56 2.41 27.17
C ASP A 61 -0.48 1.31 27.05
N GLY A 62 0.75 1.64 27.43
CA GLY A 62 1.89 0.72 27.36
C GLY A 62 2.47 0.49 25.95
N VAL A 63 1.87 1.09 24.93
CA VAL A 63 2.33 0.96 23.54
C VAL A 63 3.19 2.17 23.17
N ARG A 64 4.37 1.92 22.57
CA ARG A 64 5.22 2.98 22.01
C ARG A 64 4.65 3.43 20.68
N LEU A 65 4.28 4.69 20.62
CA LEU A 65 3.68 5.35 19.45
C LEU A 65 4.61 6.46 18.95
N LYS A 66 4.51 6.76 17.66
CA LYS A 66 5.18 7.89 17.03
C LYS A 66 4.15 8.82 16.41
N LYS A 67 4.32 10.14 16.65
CA LYS A 67 3.48 11.15 15.99
C LYS A 67 3.69 11.08 14.49
N TYR A 68 2.59 11.04 13.75
CA TYR A 68 2.53 11.02 12.30
C TYR A 68 1.77 12.22 11.77
N ARG A 69 2.32 12.86 10.77
CA ARG A 69 1.63 13.89 9.99
C ARG A 69 1.81 13.62 8.51
N GLY A 70 0.69 13.53 7.78
CA GLY A 70 0.71 13.43 6.33
C GLY A 70 1.25 14.73 5.72
N MET A 71 1.92 14.64 4.58
CA MET A 71 2.52 15.79 3.89
C MET A 71 1.51 16.89 3.53
N GLY A 72 0.25 16.53 3.27
CA GLY A 72 -0.85 17.46 3.00
C GLY A 72 -1.62 17.93 4.25
N SER A 73 -1.15 17.63 5.46
CA SER A 73 -1.75 18.14 6.69
C SER A 73 -1.38 19.60 6.92
N ILE A 74 -2.22 20.35 7.65
CA ILE A 74 -1.94 21.74 8.03
C ILE A 74 -0.63 21.82 8.81
N GLU A 75 -0.41 20.91 9.75
CA GLU A 75 0.81 20.84 10.54
C GLU A 75 2.07 20.66 9.68
N ALA A 76 2.01 19.83 8.64
CA ALA A 76 3.12 19.67 7.71
C ALA A 76 3.33 20.92 6.83
N MET A 77 2.26 21.60 6.45
CA MET A 77 2.33 22.85 5.68
C MET A 77 3.00 23.98 6.46
N GLU A 78 2.79 24.04 7.79
CA GLU A 78 3.47 24.99 8.67
C GLU A 78 4.97 24.72 8.77
N HIS A 79 5.39 23.47 8.55
CA HIS A 79 6.80 23.05 8.58
C HIS A 79 7.44 22.99 7.18
N GLY A 80 6.84 23.62 6.17
CA GLY A 80 7.46 23.82 4.86
C GLY A 80 6.89 22.99 3.70
N SER A 81 5.92 22.10 3.92
CA SER A 81 5.31 21.34 2.82
C SER A 81 4.34 22.15 1.95
N SER A 82 4.02 23.39 2.34
CA SER A 82 3.08 24.28 1.64
C SER A 82 3.43 24.49 0.16
N GLN A 83 4.71 24.61 -0.17
CA GLN A 83 5.16 24.78 -1.56
C GLN A 83 4.76 23.61 -2.47
N ARG A 84 4.73 22.39 -1.93
CA ARG A 84 4.36 21.18 -2.67
C ARG A 84 2.88 21.15 -3.06
N TYR A 85 2.04 21.87 -2.33
CA TYR A 85 0.59 21.93 -2.54
C TYR A 85 0.13 23.25 -3.18
N PHE A 86 1.06 23.97 -3.83
CA PHE A 86 0.77 25.23 -4.51
C PHE A 86 0.08 26.28 -3.61
N SER A 87 0.15 26.12 -2.30
CA SER A 87 -0.35 27.13 -1.37
C SER A 87 0.74 28.17 -1.16
N SER A 88 0.43 29.43 -1.51
CA SER A 88 1.32 30.52 -1.19
C SER A 88 1.50 30.64 0.32
N THR A 89 2.69 31.01 0.78
CA THR A 89 3.01 31.26 2.20
C THR A 89 2.07 32.29 2.84
N HIS A 90 1.36 33.07 2.04
CA HIS A 90 0.42 34.13 2.43
C HIS A 90 -1.06 33.77 2.18
N ALA A 91 -1.38 32.51 1.83
CA ALA A 91 -2.76 32.10 1.64
C ALA A 91 -3.55 32.24 2.95
N THR A 92 -4.57 33.06 2.92
CA THR A 92 -5.48 33.33 4.06
C THR A 92 -6.30 32.09 4.45
N MET A 93 -6.39 31.10 3.56
CA MET A 93 -7.16 29.87 3.77
C MET A 93 -6.30 28.66 3.39
N ARG A 94 -6.07 27.77 4.37
CA ARG A 94 -5.40 26.48 4.17
C ARG A 94 -6.39 25.36 4.39
N VAL A 95 -6.51 24.47 3.42
CA VAL A 95 -7.36 23.29 3.51
C VAL A 95 -6.49 22.07 3.70
N ALA A 96 -6.76 21.27 4.74
CA ALA A 96 -6.06 20.04 4.98
C ALA A 96 -6.37 19.02 3.89
N GLN A 97 -5.34 18.48 3.24
CA GLN A 97 -5.43 17.36 2.28
C GLN A 97 -4.80 16.07 2.84
N GLY A 98 -4.30 16.12 4.05
CA GLY A 98 -3.66 15.01 4.74
C GLY A 98 -4.07 14.91 6.19
N VAL A 99 -3.80 13.75 6.79
CA VAL A 99 -4.18 13.42 8.16
C VAL A 99 -3.01 13.58 9.12
N VAL A 100 -3.34 13.85 10.38
CA VAL A 100 -2.43 13.82 11.53
C VAL A 100 -2.90 12.74 12.49
N GLY A 101 -1.97 12.00 13.08
CA GLY A 101 -2.30 10.94 14.02
C GLY A 101 -1.06 10.34 14.67
N SER A 102 -1.16 9.07 15.01
CA SER A 102 -0.05 8.33 15.60
C SER A 102 0.01 6.94 15.00
N VAL A 103 1.22 6.42 14.87
CA VAL A 103 1.49 5.07 14.37
C VAL A 103 2.30 4.29 15.39
N VAL A 104 2.09 2.99 15.43
CA VAL A 104 2.86 2.10 16.29
C VAL A 104 4.32 2.10 15.84
N ASP A 105 5.23 2.11 16.81
CA ASP A 105 6.66 1.95 16.56
C ASP A 105 6.95 0.63 15.82
N LYS A 106 7.78 0.72 14.82
CA LYS A 106 8.19 -0.41 13.97
C LYS A 106 9.69 -0.69 14.03
N GLY A 107 10.41 0.03 14.90
CA GLY A 107 11.85 -0.04 15.00
C GLY A 107 12.57 0.55 13.79
N SER A 108 13.79 0.10 13.55
CA SER A 108 14.61 0.61 12.46
C SER A 108 14.12 0.16 11.07
N LEU A 109 14.13 1.09 10.12
CA LEU A 109 13.84 0.82 8.72
C LEU A 109 14.78 -0.26 8.14
N ARG A 110 16.02 -0.33 8.64
CA ARG A 110 17.00 -1.33 8.20
C ARG A 110 16.58 -2.77 8.49
N GLN A 111 15.79 -2.97 9.54
CA GLN A 111 15.21 -4.28 9.88
C GLN A 111 13.83 -4.47 9.25
N TYR A 112 13.05 -3.40 9.20
CA TYR A 112 11.68 -3.46 8.71
C TYR A 112 11.58 -3.64 7.18
N LEU A 113 12.48 -3.00 6.42
CA LEU A 113 12.47 -3.11 4.95
C LEU A 113 12.75 -4.52 4.43
N PRO A 114 13.78 -5.27 4.93
CA PRO A 114 13.97 -6.67 4.57
C PRO A 114 12.75 -7.55 4.84
N TYR A 115 12.04 -7.31 5.96
CA TYR A 115 10.79 -7.99 6.27
C TYR A 115 9.71 -7.73 5.20
N LEU A 116 9.52 -6.47 4.78
CA LEU A 116 8.57 -6.13 3.72
C LEU A 116 8.94 -6.78 2.38
N ILE A 117 10.21 -6.75 2.01
CA ILE A 117 10.73 -7.36 0.78
C ILE A 117 10.47 -8.87 0.80
N GLN A 118 10.76 -9.54 1.92
CA GLN A 118 10.51 -10.97 2.04
C GLN A 118 9.02 -11.29 1.92
N GLY A 119 8.15 -10.47 2.51
CA GLY A 119 6.70 -10.65 2.35
C GLY A 119 6.22 -10.47 0.91
N VAL A 120 6.79 -9.52 0.15
CA VAL A 120 6.50 -9.38 -1.29
C VAL A 120 6.98 -10.61 -2.07
N ARG A 121 8.16 -11.16 -1.74
CA ARG A 121 8.66 -12.40 -2.36
C ARG A 121 7.73 -13.58 -2.11
N HIS A 122 7.21 -13.74 -0.88
CA HIS A 122 6.21 -14.77 -0.59
C HIS A 122 4.94 -14.55 -1.41
N GLY A 123 4.45 -13.31 -1.51
CA GLY A 123 3.30 -13.01 -2.36
C GLY A 123 3.54 -13.34 -3.84
N PHE A 124 4.75 -13.15 -4.35
CA PHE A 124 5.12 -13.57 -5.71
C PHE A 124 5.19 -15.09 -5.85
N GLN A 125 5.70 -15.78 -4.84
CA GLN A 125 5.71 -17.25 -4.79
C GLN A 125 4.30 -17.82 -4.83
N ASP A 126 3.36 -17.26 -4.06
CA ASP A 126 1.96 -17.65 -4.05
C ASP A 126 1.27 -17.45 -5.41
N LEU A 127 1.75 -16.47 -6.19
CA LEU A 127 1.26 -16.17 -7.54
C LEU A 127 1.97 -17.00 -8.64
N GLY A 128 2.98 -17.79 -8.29
CA GLY A 128 3.81 -18.49 -9.28
C GLY A 128 4.66 -17.58 -10.14
N VAL A 129 4.99 -16.37 -9.64
CA VAL A 129 5.74 -15.33 -10.37
C VAL A 129 7.18 -15.28 -9.88
N LYS A 130 8.14 -15.28 -10.80
CA LYS A 130 9.57 -15.35 -10.49
C LYS A 130 10.26 -13.98 -10.44
N SER A 131 9.76 -13.01 -11.19
CA SER A 131 10.33 -11.66 -11.28
C SER A 131 9.26 -10.62 -11.63
N ILE A 132 9.63 -9.34 -11.59
CA ILE A 132 8.75 -8.24 -12.03
C ILE A 132 8.47 -8.34 -13.54
N GLU A 133 9.44 -8.77 -14.31
CA GLU A 133 9.29 -8.99 -15.77
C GLU A 133 8.27 -10.10 -16.04
N ASP A 134 8.41 -11.24 -15.36
CA ASP A 134 7.46 -12.36 -15.45
C ASP A 134 6.04 -11.93 -15.02
N LEU A 135 5.93 -11.12 -13.94
CA LEU A 135 4.66 -10.54 -13.53
C LEU A 135 3.99 -9.71 -14.64
N LYS A 136 4.78 -8.89 -15.34
CA LYS A 136 4.30 -8.07 -16.45
C LYS A 136 3.85 -8.94 -17.64
N GLU A 137 4.60 -9.97 -17.97
CA GLU A 137 4.28 -10.92 -19.04
C GLU A 137 2.99 -11.67 -18.72
N GLN A 138 2.89 -12.29 -17.54
CA GLN A 138 1.71 -13.04 -17.11
C GLN A 138 0.44 -12.17 -17.06
N ARG A 139 0.60 -10.88 -16.75
CA ARG A 139 -0.51 -9.93 -16.81
C ARG A 139 -0.88 -9.59 -18.25
N ALA A 140 0.09 -9.42 -19.14
CA ALA A 140 -0.15 -9.05 -20.54
C ALA A 140 -0.83 -10.16 -21.32
N ASP A 141 -0.44 -11.41 -21.09
CA ASP A 141 -0.99 -12.60 -21.76
C ASP A 141 -2.26 -13.16 -21.08
N GLY A 142 -2.68 -12.55 -19.96
CA GLY A 142 -3.92 -12.88 -19.25
C GLY A 142 -3.84 -14.13 -18.36
N ARG A 143 -2.65 -14.71 -18.15
CA ARG A 143 -2.45 -15.79 -17.17
C ARG A 143 -2.70 -15.31 -15.75
N LEU A 144 -2.30 -14.07 -15.44
CA LEU A 144 -2.58 -13.43 -14.17
C LEU A 144 -3.87 -12.61 -14.25
N ARG A 145 -4.89 -13.03 -13.52
CA ARG A 145 -6.20 -12.36 -13.48
C ARG A 145 -6.48 -11.79 -12.10
N CYS A 146 -7.15 -10.64 -12.07
CA CYS A 146 -7.61 -10.00 -10.86
C CYS A 146 -9.14 -10.11 -10.79
N GLU A 147 -9.64 -10.76 -9.74
CA GLU A 147 -11.07 -10.94 -9.52
C GLU A 147 -11.51 -10.22 -8.25
N VAL A 148 -12.75 -9.74 -8.25
CA VAL A 148 -13.38 -9.19 -7.05
C VAL A 148 -13.95 -10.33 -6.23
N ARG A 149 -13.55 -10.43 -4.97
CA ARG A 149 -14.07 -11.44 -4.05
C ARG A 149 -15.55 -11.28 -3.82
N SER A 150 -16.30 -12.38 -3.89
CA SER A 150 -17.66 -12.46 -3.36
C SER A 150 -17.65 -12.36 -1.83
N SER A 151 -18.81 -12.02 -1.23
CA SER A 151 -18.95 -11.97 0.23
C SER A 151 -18.63 -13.33 0.87
N SER A 152 -19.06 -14.43 0.25
CA SER A 152 -18.77 -15.79 0.74
C SER A 152 -17.26 -16.10 0.70
N ALA A 153 -16.57 -15.76 -0.40
CA ALA A 153 -15.12 -15.94 -0.49
C ALA A 153 -14.34 -15.04 0.48
N GLN A 154 -14.89 -13.89 0.87
CA GLN A 154 -14.31 -13.04 1.91
C GLN A 154 -14.40 -13.69 3.30
N VAL A 155 -15.53 -14.30 3.60
CA VAL A 155 -15.75 -15.03 4.86
C VAL A 155 -14.84 -16.26 4.94
N GLU A 156 -14.80 -17.06 3.87
CA GLU A 156 -13.97 -18.28 3.79
C GLU A 156 -12.47 -17.97 3.82
N GLY A 157 -12.03 -16.91 3.13
CA GLY A 157 -10.64 -16.45 3.16
C GLY A 157 -10.29 -15.64 4.42
N GLY A 158 -11.18 -15.56 5.40
CA GLY A 158 -10.89 -15.06 6.74
C GLY A 158 -9.94 -15.98 7.50
N ILE A 159 -9.58 -15.60 8.72
CA ILE A 159 -8.62 -16.35 9.54
C ILE A 159 -9.30 -17.58 10.15
N HIS A 160 -9.60 -18.61 9.35
CA HIS A 160 -10.03 -19.96 9.77
C HIS A 160 -10.94 -19.98 11.02
N ASN A 161 -11.99 -19.16 11.08
CA ASN A 161 -12.87 -18.95 12.24
C ASN A 161 -12.20 -18.43 13.51
N LEU A 162 -10.97 -17.96 13.43
CA LEU A 162 -10.32 -17.27 14.55
C LEU A 162 -10.86 -15.82 14.65
N HIS A 163 -11.11 -15.37 15.87
CA HIS A 163 -11.44 -13.97 16.12
C HIS A 163 -10.21 -13.10 15.88
N SER A 164 -10.36 -12.03 15.10
CA SER A 164 -9.28 -11.05 14.92
C SER A 164 -9.08 -10.25 16.20
N TYR A 165 -7.84 -10.14 16.67
CA TYR A 165 -7.47 -9.20 17.74
C TYR A 165 -7.52 -7.74 17.27
N GLU A 166 -7.40 -7.51 15.97
CA GLU A 166 -7.49 -6.18 15.39
C GLU A 166 -8.93 -5.83 15.03
N LYS A 167 -9.44 -4.74 15.61
CA LYS A 167 -10.73 -4.19 15.24
C LYS A 167 -10.61 -3.54 13.85
N ARG A 168 -11.04 -4.23 12.81
CA ARG A 168 -11.10 -3.64 11.47
C ARG A 168 -12.21 -2.61 11.40
N LEU A 169 -11.84 -1.34 11.25
CA LEU A 169 -12.80 -0.23 11.20
C LEU A 169 -13.56 -0.13 9.87
N PHE A 170 -13.04 -0.75 8.80
CA PHE A 170 -13.64 -0.70 7.47
C PHE A 170 -13.43 -2.01 6.71
N TRP A 171 -14.47 -2.41 5.96
CA TRP A 171 -14.41 -3.50 4.99
C TRP A 171 -13.71 -2.99 3.72
N SER A 172 -12.49 -3.40 3.47
CA SER A 172 -11.87 -3.15 2.17
C SER A 172 -12.29 -4.24 1.20
N VAL A 173 -12.78 -3.86 0.02
CA VAL A 173 -12.97 -4.78 -1.10
C VAL A 173 -11.61 -5.39 -1.42
N CYS A 174 -11.45 -6.68 -1.16
CA CYS A 174 -10.20 -7.39 -1.40
C CYS A 174 -10.26 -8.01 -2.80
N CYS A 175 -9.43 -7.53 -3.71
CA CYS A 175 -9.19 -8.25 -4.97
C CYS A 175 -8.28 -9.45 -4.68
N ILE A 176 -8.63 -10.63 -5.18
CA ILE A 176 -7.73 -11.77 -5.28
C ILE A 176 -7.08 -11.72 -6.66
N VAL A 177 -5.80 -12.01 -6.68
CA VAL A 177 -5.06 -12.28 -7.90
C VAL A 177 -4.92 -13.79 -7.99
N VAL A 178 -5.44 -14.39 -9.04
CA VAL A 178 -5.36 -15.84 -9.29
C VAL A 178 -4.45 -16.05 -10.50
N ALA A 179 -3.42 -16.85 -10.33
CA ALA A 179 -2.66 -17.37 -11.46
C ALA A 179 -3.43 -18.58 -12.03
N GLN A 180 -3.71 -18.56 -13.32
CA GLN A 180 -4.30 -19.70 -14.01
C GLN A 180 -3.18 -20.61 -14.49
N GLU A 181 -3.13 -21.84 -14.01
CA GLU A 181 -2.29 -22.87 -14.61
C GLU A 181 -2.75 -23.08 -16.05
N SER A 182 -1.84 -22.91 -16.99
CA SER A 182 -2.09 -23.35 -18.36
C SER A 182 -2.19 -24.87 -18.32
N SER A 183 -3.37 -25.43 -18.56
CA SER A 183 -3.49 -26.85 -18.90
C SER A 183 -2.60 -27.06 -20.14
N LEU A 184 -1.49 -27.74 -19.92
CA LEU A 184 -0.71 -28.34 -20.99
C LEU A 184 -1.52 -29.52 -21.49
N ASP A 185 -2.22 -29.35 -22.62
CA ASP A 185 -2.64 -30.43 -23.50
C ASP A 185 -1.49 -30.79 -24.43
#